data_692b0abb66b9b39b46902f9840a3c0c5
#
_entry.id   692b0abb66b9b39b46902f9840a3c0c5
#
_cell.length_a   1.000
_cell.length_b   1.000
_cell.length_c   1.000
_cell.angle_alpha   90.00
_cell.angle_beta   90.00
_cell.angle_gamma   90.00
#
_symmetry.space_group_name_H-M   'P 1'
#
loop_
_entity.id
_entity.type
_entity.pdbx_description
1 polymer ?
#
loop_
_entity_poly.entity_id
_entity_poly.type
_entity_poly.pdbx_seq_one_letter_code
_entity_poly.pdbx_strand_id
1 'polypeptide(L)'
;MKKEINLHPPSIDRRALKYFEDCIKKNMVSTGGDLISKFEKKIKRYTKSKYAIAFNSGTAALHVAIKANNIKEGTEIIAPTLTFVATINAIIYNNCSPIFMDCDDYFNINCNKILDFLKKETFQKNGKTFNKKTKKNISALIVTHVWGNAVNLKDLKKECKARGLIIIEDASESLGTFYKKKFTHTGTIGDAGVISFNANKIITSGGGGMLLTQKKEIAEKAYYLSTQAKNDSFNFVHDEVGYNYRMINIAAALGLSQFDSLEYFLAKKKNN
;
A
#
# COMPACT_ATOMS: atom_id res chain seq x y z
N MET A 1 -12.88 1.14 -39.86
CA MET A 1 -11.88 0.81 -38.83
C MET A 1 -12.63 0.36 -37.57
N LYS A 2 -12.34 -0.83 -37.02
CA LYS A 2 -12.90 -1.25 -35.73
C LYS A 2 -12.35 -0.30 -34.65
N LYS A 3 -13.25 0.34 -33.89
CA LYS A 3 -12.86 1.23 -32.78
C LYS A 3 -12.22 0.36 -31.70
N GLU A 4 -10.94 0.56 -31.44
CA GLU A 4 -10.23 -0.15 -30.38
C GLU A 4 -10.76 0.32 -29.00
N ILE A 5 -11.16 -0.65 -28.19
CA ILE A 5 -11.66 -0.36 -26.83
C ILE A 5 -10.53 -0.66 -25.86
N ASN A 6 -9.94 0.40 -25.30
CA ASN A 6 -8.92 0.27 -24.28
C ASN A 6 -9.54 -0.21 -22.96
N LEU A 7 -8.92 -1.17 -22.29
CA LEU A 7 -9.45 -1.80 -21.10
C LEU A 7 -9.67 -0.79 -19.95
N HIS A 8 -8.74 0.12 -19.73
CA HIS A 8 -8.80 1.06 -18.60
C HIS A 8 -7.97 2.33 -18.83
N PRO A 9 -8.32 3.16 -19.83
CA PRO A 9 -7.57 4.40 -20.07
C PRO A 9 -7.80 5.40 -18.92
N PRO A 10 -6.76 6.12 -18.47
CA PRO A 10 -6.93 7.17 -17.48
C PRO A 10 -7.73 8.33 -18.08
N SER A 11 -8.61 8.93 -17.27
CA SER A 11 -9.30 10.18 -17.62
C SER A 11 -8.53 11.36 -17.02
N ILE A 12 -7.77 12.06 -17.85
CA ILE A 12 -6.92 13.17 -17.39
C ILE A 12 -7.58 14.51 -17.74
N ASP A 13 -7.75 15.35 -16.73
CA ASP A 13 -8.33 16.67 -16.84
C ASP A 13 -7.24 17.74 -17.14
N ARG A 14 -7.60 18.76 -17.92
CA ARG A 14 -6.70 19.89 -18.22
C ARG A 14 -6.23 20.67 -16.99
N ARG A 15 -6.92 20.56 -15.85
CA ARG A 15 -6.47 21.11 -14.57
C ARG A 15 -5.07 20.65 -14.17
N ALA A 16 -4.64 19.47 -14.64
CA ALA A 16 -3.27 18.99 -14.45
C ALA A 16 -2.21 19.96 -14.97
N LEU A 17 -2.50 20.66 -16.10
CA LEU A 17 -1.57 21.61 -16.71
C LEU A 17 -1.16 22.73 -15.75
N LYS A 18 -2.10 23.25 -14.95
CA LYS A 18 -1.81 24.29 -13.96
C LYS A 18 -0.80 23.84 -12.91
N TYR A 19 -0.92 22.60 -12.44
CA TYR A 19 0.04 22.02 -11.48
C TYR A 19 1.41 21.75 -12.13
N PHE A 20 1.45 21.31 -13.40
CA PHE A 20 2.69 21.11 -14.13
C PHE A 20 3.41 22.44 -14.40
N GLU A 21 2.70 23.48 -14.81
CA GLU A 21 3.25 24.82 -14.96
C GLU A 21 3.90 25.32 -13.67
N ASP A 22 3.28 25.10 -12.51
CA ASP A 22 3.84 25.47 -11.21
C ASP A 22 5.14 24.72 -10.92
N CYS A 23 5.23 23.43 -11.25
CA CYS A 23 6.47 22.66 -11.15
C CYS A 23 7.60 23.22 -12.00
N ILE A 24 7.28 23.59 -13.26
CA ILE A 24 8.25 24.11 -14.23
C ILE A 24 8.70 25.51 -13.82
N LYS A 25 7.77 26.41 -13.49
CA LYS A 25 8.07 27.78 -13.06
C LYS A 25 8.97 27.84 -11.82
N LYS A 26 8.80 26.89 -10.92
CA LYS A 26 9.61 26.79 -9.68
C LYS A 26 10.87 25.94 -9.82
N ASN A 27 11.11 25.32 -10.97
CA ASN A 27 12.18 24.32 -11.19
C ASN A 27 12.12 23.15 -10.20
N MET A 28 10.90 22.77 -9.74
CA MET A 28 10.67 21.72 -8.74
C MET A 28 10.01 20.50 -9.37
N VAL A 29 10.80 19.70 -10.07
CA VAL A 29 10.31 18.56 -10.87
C VAL A 29 10.51 17.20 -10.19
N SER A 30 11.54 17.08 -9.33
CA SER A 30 11.96 15.84 -8.67
C SER A 30 11.33 15.71 -7.26
N THR A 31 12.09 15.18 -6.30
CA THR A 31 11.61 14.92 -4.92
C THR A 31 11.51 16.17 -4.04
N GLY A 32 12.03 17.30 -4.49
CA GLY A 32 11.80 18.62 -3.90
C GLY A 32 10.45 19.20 -4.32
N GLY A 33 9.96 20.18 -3.54
CA GLY A 33 8.72 20.88 -3.81
C GLY A 33 7.60 20.50 -2.84
N ASP A 34 6.51 21.28 -2.89
CA ASP A 34 5.42 21.21 -1.91
C ASP A 34 4.23 20.33 -2.34
N LEU A 35 4.16 19.94 -3.62
CA LEU A 35 3.01 19.19 -4.14
C LEU A 35 2.95 17.78 -3.58
N ILE A 36 4.11 17.15 -3.30
CA ILE A 36 4.16 15.83 -2.68
C ILE A 36 3.48 15.89 -1.30
N SER A 37 3.89 16.84 -0.46
CA SER A 37 3.32 17.02 0.88
C SER A 37 1.84 17.40 0.84
N LYS A 38 1.40 18.18 -0.16
CA LYS A 38 -0.01 18.50 -0.38
C LYS A 38 -0.82 17.26 -0.75
N PHE A 39 -0.27 16.39 -1.61
CA PHE A 39 -0.92 15.14 -2.01
C PHE A 39 -1.03 14.18 -0.81
N GLU A 40 0.06 14.00 -0.05
CA GLU A 40 0.04 13.22 1.19
C GLU A 40 -1.03 13.73 2.17
N LYS A 41 -1.13 15.04 2.39
CA LYS A 41 -2.14 15.64 3.26
C LYS A 41 -3.57 15.38 2.77
N LYS A 42 -3.84 15.45 1.44
CA LYS A 42 -5.17 15.14 0.89
C LYS A 42 -5.54 13.67 1.09
N ILE A 43 -4.64 12.74 0.76
CA ILE A 43 -4.87 11.29 0.96
C ILE A 43 -5.03 10.97 2.45
N LYS A 44 -4.15 11.49 3.30
CA LYS A 44 -4.25 11.35 4.76
C LYS A 44 -5.63 11.76 5.29
N ARG A 45 -6.11 12.94 4.89
CA ARG A 45 -7.44 13.45 5.31
C ARG A 45 -8.57 12.56 4.80
N TYR A 46 -8.50 12.14 3.54
CA TYR A 46 -9.52 11.33 2.91
C TYR A 46 -9.64 9.95 3.56
N THR A 47 -8.52 9.28 3.77
CA THR A 47 -8.47 7.93 4.34
C THR A 47 -8.59 7.91 5.86
N LYS A 48 -8.44 9.06 6.52
CA LYS A 48 -8.36 9.22 7.99
C LYS A 48 -7.17 8.45 8.59
N SER A 49 -6.12 8.20 7.80
CA SER A 49 -4.87 7.69 8.34
C SER A 49 -4.14 8.77 9.14
N LYS A 50 -3.34 8.40 10.15
CA LYS A 50 -2.50 9.38 10.85
C LYS A 50 -1.30 9.81 10.03
N TYR A 51 -0.80 8.93 9.18
CA TYR A 51 0.37 9.17 8.33
C TYR A 51 0.11 8.64 6.93
N ALA A 52 0.61 9.36 5.93
CA ALA A 52 0.59 8.99 4.52
C ALA A 52 1.92 9.39 3.91
N ILE A 53 2.67 8.44 3.35
CA ILE A 53 4.00 8.62 2.78
C ILE A 53 3.95 8.26 1.31
N ALA A 54 4.29 9.21 0.44
CA ALA A 54 4.23 9.04 -1.01
C ALA A 54 5.46 8.30 -1.56
N PHE A 55 5.21 7.37 -2.47
CA PHE A 55 6.19 6.53 -3.15
C PHE A 55 6.06 6.66 -4.66
N ASN A 56 7.11 6.29 -5.40
CA ASN A 56 7.11 6.27 -6.86
C ASN A 56 6.26 5.14 -7.47
N SER A 57 5.85 4.13 -6.68
CA SER A 57 4.93 3.06 -7.08
C SER A 57 4.27 2.39 -5.88
N GLY A 58 3.13 1.70 -6.10
CA GLY A 58 2.52 0.83 -5.09
C GLY A 58 3.43 -0.34 -4.69
N THR A 59 4.17 -0.91 -5.64
CA THR A 59 5.13 -1.99 -5.38
C THR A 59 6.25 -1.54 -4.43
N ALA A 60 6.81 -0.34 -4.65
CA ALA A 60 7.82 0.24 -3.77
C ALA A 60 7.26 0.49 -2.36
N ALA A 61 6.01 0.96 -2.27
CA ALA A 61 5.32 1.16 -1.00
C ALA A 61 5.08 -0.17 -0.26
N LEU A 62 4.69 -1.26 -0.96
CA LEU A 62 4.52 -2.61 -0.37
C LEU A 62 5.87 -3.16 0.12
N HIS A 63 6.92 -3.05 -0.69
CA HIS A 63 8.28 -3.47 -0.30
C HIS A 63 8.70 -2.79 1.01
N VAL A 64 8.59 -1.48 1.07
CA VAL A 64 8.96 -0.72 2.27
C VAL A 64 7.99 -0.94 3.42
N ALA A 65 6.70 -1.21 3.18
CA ALA A 65 5.75 -1.54 4.24
C ALA A 65 6.19 -2.78 5.04
N ILE A 66 6.69 -3.82 4.35
CA ILE A 66 7.24 -5.02 4.99
C ILE A 66 8.48 -4.65 5.83
N LYS A 67 9.41 -3.92 5.24
CA LYS A 67 10.68 -3.55 5.90
C LYS A 67 10.50 -2.59 7.07
N ALA A 68 9.61 -1.59 6.94
CA ALA A 68 9.31 -0.62 7.98
C ALA A 68 8.59 -1.23 9.20
N ASN A 69 7.92 -2.37 9.04
CA ASN A 69 7.35 -3.15 10.13
C ASN A 69 8.38 -4.10 10.79
N ASN A 70 9.68 -3.97 10.47
CA ASN A 70 10.77 -4.78 11.03
C ASN A 70 10.60 -6.30 10.82
N ILE A 71 9.89 -6.70 9.76
CA ILE A 71 9.77 -8.10 9.37
C ILE A 71 11.15 -8.61 8.96
N LYS A 72 11.59 -9.70 9.59
CA LYS A 72 12.92 -10.25 9.40
C LYS A 72 12.98 -11.11 8.14
N GLU A 73 14.12 -11.06 7.45
CA GLU A 73 14.45 -11.96 6.35
C GLU A 73 14.36 -13.43 6.76
N GLY A 74 14.07 -14.31 5.83
CA GLY A 74 13.93 -15.75 6.06
C GLY A 74 12.60 -16.15 6.74
N THR A 75 11.74 -15.19 7.14
CA THR A 75 10.42 -15.49 7.70
C THR A 75 9.40 -15.78 6.61
N GLU A 76 8.26 -16.29 7.03
CA GLU A 76 7.11 -16.53 6.15
C GLU A 76 6.05 -15.44 6.31
N ILE A 77 5.38 -15.11 5.20
CA ILE A 77 4.27 -14.15 5.16
C ILE A 77 3.09 -14.81 4.48
N ILE A 78 1.93 -14.82 5.15
CA ILE A 78 0.68 -15.30 4.55
C ILE A 78 0.23 -14.30 3.49
N ALA A 79 -0.12 -14.79 2.30
CA ALA A 79 -0.51 -13.96 1.14
C ALA A 79 -1.59 -14.65 0.30
N PRO A 80 -2.46 -13.89 -0.42
CA PRO A 80 -3.47 -14.48 -1.29
C PRO A 80 -2.86 -15.12 -2.54
N THR A 81 -3.50 -16.19 -3.05
CA THR A 81 -3.17 -16.75 -4.36
C THR A 81 -3.66 -15.85 -5.50
N LEU A 82 -4.78 -15.16 -5.29
CA LEU A 82 -5.34 -14.21 -6.24
C LEU A 82 -4.95 -12.78 -5.85
N THR A 83 -3.96 -12.23 -6.53
CA THR A 83 -3.48 -10.86 -6.35
C THR A 83 -2.66 -10.43 -7.56
N PHE A 84 -2.42 -9.14 -7.69
CA PHE A 84 -1.40 -8.67 -8.62
C PHE A 84 -0.01 -9.10 -8.11
N VAL A 85 0.87 -9.48 -9.03
CA VAL A 85 2.20 -10.04 -8.71
C VAL A 85 3.05 -9.14 -7.80
N ALA A 86 2.80 -7.83 -7.78
CA ALA A 86 3.52 -6.88 -6.92
C ALA A 86 3.45 -7.23 -5.42
N THR A 87 2.32 -7.77 -4.96
CA THR A 87 2.14 -8.21 -3.56
C THR A 87 3.14 -9.32 -3.22
N ILE A 88 3.27 -10.30 -4.11
CA ILE A 88 4.19 -11.43 -3.92
C ILE A 88 5.65 -11.00 -4.10
N ASN A 89 5.92 -10.17 -5.13
CA ASN A 89 7.26 -9.65 -5.35
C ASN A 89 7.77 -8.84 -4.14
N ALA A 90 6.92 -8.06 -3.48
CA ALA A 90 7.30 -7.33 -2.28
C ALA A 90 7.75 -8.26 -1.13
N ILE A 91 7.14 -9.45 -1.00
CA ILE A 91 7.57 -10.48 -0.05
C ILE A 91 8.96 -11.00 -0.43
N ILE A 92 9.15 -11.34 -1.70
CA ILE A 92 10.43 -11.89 -2.20
C ILE A 92 11.56 -10.86 -2.12
N TYR A 93 11.30 -9.59 -2.43
CA TYR A 93 12.28 -8.49 -2.29
C TYR A 93 12.77 -8.30 -0.85
N ASN A 94 11.99 -8.73 0.14
CA ASN A 94 12.39 -8.73 1.55
C ASN A 94 13.02 -10.07 2.00
N ASN A 95 13.41 -10.95 1.07
CA ASN A 95 13.96 -12.28 1.37
C ASN A 95 13.02 -13.11 2.27
N CYS A 96 11.72 -12.92 2.18
CA CYS A 96 10.68 -13.69 2.86
C CYS A 96 10.05 -14.71 1.90
N SER A 97 9.38 -15.72 2.46
CA SER A 97 8.69 -16.76 1.69
C SER A 97 7.17 -16.60 1.82
N PRO A 98 6.39 -16.59 0.72
CA PRO A 98 4.94 -16.52 0.81
C PRO A 98 4.35 -17.88 1.26
N ILE A 99 3.32 -17.81 2.14
CA ILE A 99 2.37 -18.90 2.39
C ILE A 99 1.09 -18.55 1.67
N PHE A 100 0.80 -19.24 0.59
CA PHE A 100 -0.37 -18.94 -0.23
C PHE A 100 -1.67 -19.42 0.42
N MET A 101 -2.67 -18.53 0.48
CA MET A 101 -4.03 -18.83 0.90
C MET A 101 -4.99 -18.56 -0.24
N ASP A 102 -5.92 -19.48 -0.41
CA ASP A 102 -6.93 -19.44 -1.45
C ASP A 102 -7.93 -18.29 -1.22
N CYS A 103 -8.67 -17.92 -2.26
CA CYS A 103 -9.68 -16.87 -2.20
C CYS A 103 -11.04 -17.42 -1.73
N ASP A 104 -11.93 -16.49 -1.36
CA ASP A 104 -13.36 -16.70 -1.14
C ASP A 104 -14.17 -16.44 -2.44
N ASP A 105 -15.49 -16.53 -2.35
CA ASP A 105 -16.41 -16.30 -3.48
C ASP A 105 -16.42 -14.85 -3.99
N TYR A 106 -15.81 -13.92 -3.23
CA TYR A 106 -15.64 -12.51 -3.59
C TYR A 106 -14.22 -12.20 -4.09
N PHE A 107 -13.43 -13.23 -4.37
CA PHE A 107 -12.04 -13.15 -4.83
C PHE A 107 -11.05 -12.55 -3.80
N ASN A 108 -11.49 -12.28 -2.59
CA ASN A 108 -10.61 -11.88 -1.50
C ASN A 108 -9.96 -13.09 -0.84
N ILE A 109 -8.86 -12.89 -0.13
CA ILE A 109 -8.24 -13.96 0.64
C ILE A 109 -9.26 -14.57 1.63
N ASN A 110 -9.36 -15.89 1.67
CA ASN A 110 -10.34 -16.58 2.49
C ASN A 110 -9.96 -16.54 3.98
N CYS A 111 -10.63 -15.66 4.73
CA CYS A 111 -10.35 -15.44 6.15
C CYS A 111 -10.52 -16.72 7.01
N ASN A 112 -11.52 -17.56 6.69
CA ASN A 112 -11.76 -18.80 7.44
C ASN A 112 -10.62 -19.81 7.22
N LYS A 113 -10.12 -19.96 5.98
CA LYS A 113 -8.97 -20.80 5.69
C LYS A 113 -7.72 -20.34 6.43
N ILE A 114 -7.50 -19.01 6.57
CA ILE A 114 -6.39 -18.47 7.37
C ILE A 114 -6.55 -18.84 8.85
N LEU A 115 -7.72 -18.61 9.44
CA LEU A 115 -7.98 -18.93 10.84
C LEU A 115 -7.77 -20.42 11.12
N ASP A 116 -8.26 -21.29 10.24
CA ASP A 116 -8.06 -22.74 10.31
C ASP A 116 -6.59 -23.12 10.20
N PHE A 117 -5.85 -22.54 9.25
CA PHE A 117 -4.41 -22.76 9.09
C PHE A 117 -3.65 -22.34 10.36
N LEU A 118 -3.92 -21.15 10.88
CA LEU A 118 -3.28 -20.66 12.09
C LEU A 118 -3.54 -21.58 13.29
N LYS A 119 -4.73 -22.16 13.39
CA LYS A 119 -5.09 -23.08 14.46
C LYS A 119 -4.47 -24.46 14.31
N LYS A 120 -4.51 -25.04 13.11
CA LYS A 120 -4.16 -26.44 12.86
C LYS A 120 -2.68 -26.63 12.49
N GLU A 121 -2.13 -25.72 11.68
CA GLU A 121 -0.82 -25.89 11.02
C GLU A 121 0.29 -25.02 11.64
N THR A 122 0.00 -24.30 12.75
CA THR A 122 1.00 -23.48 13.41
C THR A 122 1.11 -23.77 14.91
N PHE A 123 2.20 -23.34 15.52
CA PHE A 123 2.39 -23.33 16.96
C PHE A 123 2.99 -21.99 17.41
N GLN A 124 2.80 -21.65 18.68
CA GLN A 124 3.37 -20.43 19.27
C GLN A 124 4.55 -20.76 20.17
N LYS A 125 5.59 -19.93 20.09
CA LYS A 125 6.76 -19.99 20.98
C LYS A 125 7.29 -18.57 21.19
N ASN A 126 7.47 -18.16 22.44
CA ASN A 126 7.99 -16.84 22.81
C ASN A 126 7.27 -15.67 22.10
N GLY A 127 5.93 -15.71 22.07
CA GLY A 127 5.10 -14.66 21.44
C GLY A 127 5.15 -14.62 19.91
N LYS A 128 5.79 -15.58 19.26
CA LYS A 128 5.89 -15.70 17.80
C LYS A 128 5.14 -16.94 17.32
N THR A 129 4.66 -16.86 16.08
CA THR A 129 3.95 -17.96 15.41
C THR A 129 4.87 -18.66 14.42
N PHE A 130 4.91 -19.99 14.47
CA PHE A 130 5.76 -20.83 13.63
C PHE A 130 4.92 -21.83 12.82
N ASN A 131 5.28 -22.03 11.58
CA ASN A 131 4.72 -23.06 10.72
C ASN A 131 5.19 -24.44 11.17
N LYS A 132 4.28 -25.37 11.40
CA LYS A 132 4.62 -26.75 11.83
C LYS A 132 5.45 -27.49 10.80
N LYS A 133 5.20 -27.24 9.50
CA LYS A 133 5.89 -27.92 8.39
C LYS A 133 7.31 -27.40 8.18
N THR A 134 7.46 -26.09 7.99
CA THR A 134 8.76 -25.45 7.66
C THR A 134 9.60 -25.11 8.86
N LYS A 135 9.00 -25.06 10.07
CA LYS A 135 9.58 -24.56 11.32
C LYS A 135 9.99 -23.09 11.28
N LYS A 136 9.67 -22.38 10.19
CA LYS A 136 9.94 -20.94 10.06
C LYS A 136 8.94 -20.10 10.84
N ASN A 137 9.38 -18.91 11.27
CA ASN A 137 8.51 -17.91 11.85
C ASN A 137 7.57 -17.33 10.78
N ILE A 138 6.28 -17.29 11.05
CA ILE A 138 5.29 -16.55 10.27
C ILE A 138 5.19 -15.19 10.93
N SER A 139 5.58 -14.14 10.21
CA SER A 139 5.71 -12.79 10.76
C SER A 139 4.58 -11.84 10.37
N ALA A 140 3.91 -12.09 9.27
CA ALA A 140 2.86 -11.22 8.77
C ALA A 140 1.81 -11.93 7.94
N LEU A 141 0.71 -11.22 7.75
CA LEU A 141 -0.36 -11.48 6.79
C LEU A 141 -0.46 -10.27 5.86
N ILE A 142 -0.42 -10.48 4.55
CA ILE A 142 -0.79 -9.48 3.56
C ILE A 142 -2.18 -9.84 3.01
N VAL A 143 -3.10 -8.89 3.07
CA VAL A 143 -4.41 -9.00 2.46
C VAL A 143 -4.51 -8.05 1.29
N THR A 144 -5.13 -8.49 0.19
CA THR A 144 -5.43 -7.63 -0.97
C THR A 144 -6.94 -7.37 -1.02
N HIS A 145 -7.33 -6.12 -1.14
CA HIS A 145 -8.72 -5.72 -1.37
C HIS A 145 -9.00 -5.75 -2.88
N VAL A 146 -9.23 -6.94 -3.40
CA VAL A 146 -9.32 -7.21 -4.85
C VAL A 146 -10.45 -6.39 -5.46
N TRP A 147 -10.14 -5.66 -6.54
CA TRP A 147 -11.07 -4.78 -7.28
C TRP A 147 -11.84 -3.77 -6.42
N GLY A 148 -11.31 -3.45 -5.24
CA GLY A 148 -11.97 -2.55 -4.30
C GLY A 148 -12.91 -3.24 -3.31
N ASN A 149 -13.06 -4.57 -3.34
CA ASN A 149 -13.84 -5.31 -2.35
C ASN A 149 -13.09 -5.37 -1.02
N ALA A 150 -13.72 -4.91 0.05
CA ALA A 150 -13.09 -4.89 1.36
C ALA A 150 -13.04 -6.28 1.99
N VAL A 151 -11.85 -6.76 2.35
CA VAL A 151 -11.66 -7.98 3.17
C VAL A 151 -12.21 -7.73 4.57
N ASN A 152 -13.01 -8.65 5.13
CA ASN A 152 -13.46 -8.56 6.50
C ASN A 152 -12.34 -8.92 7.49
N LEU A 153 -11.65 -7.92 7.98
CA LEU A 153 -10.49 -8.07 8.87
C LEU A 153 -10.83 -8.23 10.36
N LYS A 154 -12.12 -8.23 10.77
CA LYS A 154 -12.51 -8.17 12.18
C LYS A 154 -11.87 -9.28 13.01
N ASP A 155 -12.09 -10.53 12.63
CA ASP A 155 -11.62 -11.70 13.39
C ASP A 155 -10.13 -11.96 13.13
N LEU A 156 -9.66 -11.75 11.88
CA LEU A 156 -8.25 -11.83 11.53
C LEU A 156 -7.38 -10.86 12.35
N LYS A 157 -7.83 -9.62 12.53
CA LYS A 157 -7.09 -8.63 13.33
C LYS A 157 -6.93 -9.09 14.78
N LYS A 158 -7.98 -9.67 15.37
CA LYS A 158 -7.93 -10.20 16.73
C LYS A 158 -6.93 -11.36 16.83
N GLU A 159 -7.03 -12.31 15.90
CA GLU A 159 -6.17 -13.49 15.87
C GLU A 159 -4.71 -13.15 15.58
N CYS A 160 -4.45 -12.29 14.58
CA CYS A 160 -3.10 -11.82 14.26
C CYS A 160 -2.45 -11.12 15.46
N LYS A 161 -3.19 -10.24 16.15
CA LYS A 161 -2.70 -9.57 17.36
C LYS A 161 -2.32 -10.58 18.45
N ALA A 162 -3.17 -11.60 18.71
CA ALA A 162 -2.91 -12.63 19.71
C ALA A 162 -1.67 -13.49 19.36
N ARG A 163 -1.33 -13.59 18.10
CA ARG A 163 -0.22 -14.39 17.57
C ARG A 163 1.04 -13.60 17.22
N GLY A 164 1.06 -12.29 17.45
CA GLY A 164 2.19 -11.44 17.10
C GLY A 164 2.42 -11.30 15.58
N LEU A 165 1.36 -11.42 14.77
CA LEU A 165 1.41 -11.25 13.32
C LEU A 165 1.10 -9.81 12.92
N ILE A 166 1.91 -9.26 12.03
CA ILE A 166 1.71 -7.96 11.39
C ILE A 166 0.65 -8.10 10.29
N ILE A 167 -0.24 -7.12 10.14
CA ILE A 167 -1.19 -7.06 9.02
C ILE A 167 -0.79 -5.91 8.09
N ILE A 168 -0.57 -6.24 6.81
CA ILE A 168 -0.37 -5.26 5.74
C ILE A 168 -1.55 -5.37 4.78
N GLU A 169 -2.17 -4.23 4.45
CA GLU A 169 -3.28 -4.16 3.52
C GLU A 169 -2.80 -3.66 2.16
N ASP A 170 -2.85 -4.51 1.15
CA ASP A 170 -2.74 -4.06 -0.24
C ASP A 170 -4.08 -3.48 -0.69
N ALA A 171 -4.22 -2.19 -0.52
CA ALA A 171 -5.38 -1.38 -0.88
C ALA A 171 -5.18 -0.67 -2.23
N SER A 172 -4.30 -1.20 -3.09
CA SER A 172 -3.93 -0.62 -4.39
C SER A 172 -5.10 -0.39 -5.33
N GLU A 173 -6.22 -1.07 -5.13
CA GLU A 173 -7.42 -0.98 -5.96
C GLU A 173 -8.64 -0.46 -5.19
N SER A 174 -8.48 -0.10 -3.92
CA SER A 174 -9.60 0.18 -3.04
C SER A 174 -9.68 1.62 -2.51
N LEU A 175 -8.99 2.58 -3.15
CA LEU A 175 -9.17 3.99 -2.81
C LEU A 175 -10.64 4.39 -3.02
N GLY A 176 -11.29 4.85 -1.94
CA GLY A 176 -12.72 5.16 -1.91
C GLY A 176 -13.59 4.04 -1.35
N THR A 177 -13.00 2.89 -0.99
CA THR A 177 -13.71 1.81 -0.29
C THR A 177 -13.59 1.99 1.22
N PHE A 178 -14.75 1.98 1.89
CA PHE A 178 -14.85 2.16 3.33
C PHE A 178 -15.64 1.02 3.99
N TYR A 179 -15.18 0.63 5.18
CA TYR A 179 -16.02 -0.14 6.09
C TYR A 179 -17.05 0.77 6.75
N LYS A 180 -18.22 0.24 7.13
CA LYS A 180 -19.25 0.90 7.94
C LYS A 180 -19.42 2.40 7.65
N LYS A 181 -20.27 2.76 6.68
CA LYS A 181 -20.72 4.14 6.43
C LYS A 181 -19.60 5.20 6.38
N LYS A 182 -18.50 4.94 5.68
CA LYS A 182 -17.36 5.86 5.47
C LYS A 182 -16.52 6.19 6.73
N PHE A 183 -16.54 5.37 7.78
CA PHE A 183 -15.75 5.66 8.97
C PHE A 183 -14.30 5.17 8.89
N THR A 184 -14.06 4.03 8.26
CA THR A 184 -12.72 3.41 8.20
C THR A 184 -12.42 3.03 6.76
N HIS A 185 -11.41 3.63 6.16
CA HIS A 185 -10.97 3.32 4.81
C HIS A 185 -10.17 2.00 4.80
N THR A 186 -10.31 1.20 3.73
CA THR A 186 -9.39 0.08 3.46
C THR A 186 -7.94 0.59 3.43
N GLY A 187 -7.00 -0.22 3.92
CA GLY A 187 -5.61 0.22 4.09
C GLY A 187 -5.34 0.99 5.39
N THR A 188 -6.33 1.08 6.31
CA THR A 188 -6.13 1.79 7.61
C THR A 188 -6.43 0.94 8.84
N ILE A 189 -6.77 -0.34 8.66
CA ILE A 189 -7.06 -1.29 9.75
C ILE A 189 -5.81 -2.03 10.20
N GLY A 190 -4.97 -2.44 9.26
CA GLY A 190 -3.70 -3.11 9.52
C GLY A 190 -2.65 -2.20 10.14
N ASP A 191 -1.44 -2.71 10.27
CA ASP A 191 -0.27 -1.97 10.74
C ASP A 191 0.23 -0.98 9.69
N ALA A 192 0.14 -1.38 8.42
CA ALA A 192 0.35 -0.53 7.26
C ALA A 192 -0.63 -0.90 6.14
N GLY A 193 -0.98 0.08 5.31
CA GLY A 193 -1.73 -0.13 4.08
C GLY A 193 -1.07 0.57 2.91
N VAL A 194 -1.32 0.11 1.70
CA VAL A 194 -0.74 0.68 0.49
C VAL A 194 -1.81 0.98 -0.55
N ILE A 195 -1.79 2.20 -1.08
CA ILE A 195 -2.60 2.63 -2.23
C ILE A 195 -1.68 2.77 -3.45
N SER A 196 -2.17 2.44 -4.63
CA SER A 196 -1.48 2.64 -5.91
C SER A 196 -2.14 3.75 -6.72
N PHE A 197 -1.31 4.53 -7.44
CA PHE A 197 -1.73 5.55 -8.39
C PHE A 197 -1.17 5.27 -9.79
N ASN A 198 -1.05 3.98 -10.16
CA ASN A 198 -0.70 3.60 -11.52
C ASN A 198 -1.79 4.04 -12.51
N ALA A 199 -1.49 4.03 -13.82
CA ALA A 199 -2.38 4.56 -14.86
C ALA A 199 -3.79 3.97 -14.84
N ASN A 200 -3.93 2.69 -14.49
CA ASN A 200 -5.21 1.96 -14.47
C ASN A 200 -6.00 2.08 -13.15
N LYS A 201 -5.53 2.84 -12.17
CA LYS A 201 -6.22 2.98 -10.87
C LYS A 201 -7.32 4.06 -10.92
N ILE A 202 -8.18 4.11 -9.88
CA ILE A 202 -9.32 5.04 -9.82
C ILE A 202 -8.91 6.50 -10.03
N ILE A 203 -7.73 6.88 -9.54
CA ILE A 203 -6.99 8.08 -9.88
C ILE A 203 -5.55 7.73 -10.18
N THR A 204 -4.91 8.49 -11.04
CA THR A 204 -3.53 8.23 -11.43
C THR A 204 -2.60 9.40 -11.12
N SER A 205 -1.33 9.10 -10.87
CA SER A 205 -0.20 10.04 -10.89
C SER A 205 0.82 9.70 -11.99
N GLY A 206 0.38 8.93 -13.02
CA GLY A 206 1.25 8.35 -14.04
C GLY A 206 1.93 7.07 -13.56
N GLY A 207 2.51 7.12 -12.41
CA GLY A 207 3.01 6.07 -11.54
C GLY A 207 3.08 6.64 -10.13
N GLY A 208 2.86 5.81 -9.11
CA GLY A 208 2.89 6.27 -7.73
C GLY A 208 2.25 5.30 -6.77
N GLY A 209 2.52 5.50 -5.50
CA GLY A 209 1.92 4.79 -4.39
C GLY A 209 1.88 5.63 -3.13
N MET A 210 1.15 5.17 -2.13
CA MET A 210 1.09 5.80 -0.82
C MET A 210 1.04 4.74 0.26
N LEU A 211 1.97 4.79 1.19
CA LEU A 211 1.91 3.99 2.41
C LEU A 211 1.08 4.75 3.44
N LEU A 212 0.11 4.07 4.02
CA LEU A 212 -0.76 4.57 5.09
C LEU A 212 -0.45 3.83 6.39
N THR A 213 -0.42 4.54 7.51
CA THR A 213 -0.29 3.91 8.83
C THR A 213 -0.85 4.79 9.95
N GLN A 214 -1.20 4.16 11.07
CA GLN A 214 -1.57 4.85 12.31
C GLN A 214 -0.37 5.03 13.24
N LYS A 215 0.80 4.44 12.92
CA LYS A 215 1.98 4.36 13.76
C LYS A 215 3.07 5.31 13.27
N LYS A 216 3.57 6.16 14.17
CA LYS A 216 4.60 7.16 13.84
C LYS A 216 5.90 6.51 13.42
N GLU A 217 6.33 5.50 14.15
CA GLU A 217 7.57 4.77 13.91
C GLU A 217 7.62 4.11 12.52
N ILE A 218 6.49 3.55 12.05
CA ILE A 218 6.39 2.98 10.70
C ILE A 218 6.49 4.07 9.63
N ALA A 219 5.81 5.21 9.86
CA ALA A 219 5.84 6.32 8.91
C ALA A 219 7.25 6.93 8.78
N GLU A 220 7.93 7.16 9.89
CA GLU A 220 9.30 7.70 9.93
C GLU A 220 10.28 6.74 9.25
N LYS A 221 10.20 5.44 9.57
CA LYS A 221 11.03 4.41 8.93
C LYS A 221 10.76 4.29 7.43
N ALA A 222 9.48 4.36 7.02
CA ALA A 222 9.11 4.31 5.61
C ALA A 222 9.63 5.53 4.83
N TYR A 223 9.51 6.73 5.41
CA TYR A 223 10.08 7.93 4.81
C TYR A 223 11.60 7.82 4.67
N TYR A 224 12.29 7.50 5.75
CA TYR A 224 13.73 7.32 5.80
C TYR A 224 14.23 6.33 4.75
N LEU A 225 13.64 5.13 4.68
CA LEU A 225 14.01 4.13 3.68
C LEU A 225 13.73 4.60 2.24
N SER A 226 12.64 5.34 2.00
CA SER A 226 12.29 5.83 0.65
C SER A 226 13.20 6.94 0.14
N THR A 227 13.99 7.56 1.03
CA THR A 227 14.95 8.64 0.76
C THR A 227 16.39 8.18 0.96
N GLN A 228 16.72 6.97 0.51
CA GLN A 228 18.04 6.32 0.53
C GLN A 228 18.59 6.05 1.95
N ALA A 229 17.74 5.97 2.98
CA ALA A 229 18.17 5.82 4.37
C ALA A 229 19.19 6.89 4.81
N LYS A 230 18.94 8.13 4.37
CA LYS A 230 19.79 9.26 4.70
C LYS A 230 19.46 9.78 6.10
N ASN A 231 20.41 9.66 7.03
CA ASN A 231 20.28 10.12 8.40
C ASN A 231 20.73 11.58 8.58
N ASP A 232 21.79 11.97 7.88
CA ASP A 232 22.28 13.35 7.82
C ASP A 232 22.25 13.84 6.36
N SER A 233 21.41 14.86 6.10
CA SER A 233 21.26 15.44 4.77
C SER A 233 22.43 16.33 4.35
N PHE A 234 23.22 16.84 5.31
CA PHE A 234 24.36 17.69 5.06
C PHE A 234 25.62 16.87 4.77
N ASN A 235 25.91 15.87 5.62
CA ASN A 235 27.09 15.02 5.49
C ASN A 235 26.82 13.75 4.66
N PHE A 236 25.60 13.55 4.16
CA PHE A 236 25.20 12.38 3.37
C PHE A 236 25.48 11.04 4.07
N VAL A 237 25.22 10.97 5.39
CA VAL A 237 25.39 9.74 6.17
C VAL A 237 24.21 8.81 5.95
N HIS A 238 24.52 7.54 5.62
CA HIS A 238 23.55 6.48 5.37
C HIS A 238 23.86 5.29 6.29
N ASP A 239 22.94 4.94 7.19
CA ASP A 239 23.16 3.91 8.21
C ASP A 239 22.77 2.51 7.75
N GLU A 240 21.96 2.41 6.71
CA GLU A 240 21.50 1.14 6.15
C GLU A 240 21.19 1.26 4.66
N VAL A 241 20.87 0.14 4.02
CA VAL A 241 20.42 0.13 2.63
C VAL A 241 19.05 0.78 2.52
N GLY A 242 18.99 1.92 1.86
CA GLY A 242 17.78 2.64 1.53
C GLY A 242 17.49 2.63 0.02
N TYR A 243 16.40 3.27 -0.38
CA TYR A 243 15.87 3.19 -1.74
C TYR A 243 15.58 4.58 -2.29
N ASN A 244 15.73 4.77 -3.59
CA ASN A 244 15.23 5.94 -4.28
C ASN A 244 13.76 5.71 -4.70
N TYR A 245 12.88 5.66 -3.70
CA TYR A 245 11.47 5.32 -3.89
C TYR A 245 10.52 6.48 -3.62
N ARG A 246 11.05 7.66 -3.34
CA ARG A 246 10.21 8.84 -3.11
C ARG A 246 9.45 9.23 -4.37
N MET A 247 8.18 9.62 -4.25
CA MET A 247 7.41 10.21 -5.34
C MET A 247 8.08 11.51 -5.82
N ILE A 248 8.03 11.78 -7.12
CA ILE A 248 8.48 13.05 -7.70
C ILE A 248 7.35 14.08 -7.73
N ASN A 249 7.71 15.36 -7.72
CA ASN A 249 6.75 16.46 -7.63
C ASN A 249 5.81 16.54 -8.84
N ILE A 250 6.27 16.21 -10.05
CA ILE A 250 5.43 16.13 -11.25
C ILE A 250 4.36 15.04 -11.11
N ALA A 251 4.70 13.88 -10.57
CA ALA A 251 3.72 12.82 -10.31
C ALA A 251 2.69 13.27 -9.27
N ALA A 252 3.13 13.94 -8.19
CA ALA A 252 2.22 14.52 -7.21
C ALA A 252 1.30 15.59 -7.81
N ALA A 253 1.78 16.39 -8.76
CA ALA A 253 0.99 17.38 -9.50
C ALA A 253 -0.19 16.72 -10.22
N LEU A 254 0.07 15.64 -10.96
CA LEU A 254 -0.98 14.86 -11.61
C LEU A 254 -1.93 14.24 -10.58
N GLY A 255 -1.39 13.60 -9.54
CA GLY A 255 -2.18 12.98 -8.46
C GLY A 255 -3.13 13.97 -7.78
N LEU A 256 -2.69 15.20 -7.54
CA LEU A 256 -3.52 16.26 -6.96
C LEU A 256 -4.68 16.64 -7.87
N SER A 257 -4.43 16.84 -9.16
CA SER A 257 -5.48 17.17 -10.13
C SER A 257 -6.52 16.05 -10.26
N GLN A 258 -6.06 14.81 -10.22
CA GLN A 258 -6.91 13.62 -10.27
C GLN A 258 -7.73 13.43 -8.99
N PHE A 259 -7.13 13.74 -7.83
CA PHE A 259 -7.82 13.65 -6.54
C PHE A 259 -9.05 14.59 -6.49
N ASP A 260 -9.00 15.74 -7.12
CA ASP A 260 -10.13 16.68 -7.17
C ASP A 260 -11.34 16.11 -7.94
N SER A 261 -11.13 15.04 -8.74
CA SER A 261 -12.17 14.32 -9.48
C SER A 261 -12.52 12.95 -8.86
N LEU A 262 -11.92 12.55 -7.73
CA LEU A 262 -12.08 11.23 -7.14
C LEU A 262 -13.55 10.86 -6.89
N GLU A 263 -14.33 11.72 -6.24
CA GLU A 263 -15.74 11.45 -5.93
C GLU A 263 -16.59 11.28 -7.20
N TYR A 264 -16.29 12.05 -8.24
CA TYR A 264 -16.95 11.91 -9.55
C TYR A 264 -16.66 10.53 -10.18
N PHE A 265 -15.40 10.07 -10.15
CA PHE A 265 -15.05 8.76 -10.68
C PHE A 265 -15.69 7.61 -9.87
N LEU A 266 -15.72 7.75 -8.55
CA LEU A 266 -16.38 6.77 -7.67
C LEU A 266 -17.88 6.70 -7.92
N ALA A 267 -18.55 7.84 -8.09
CA ALA A 267 -19.98 7.90 -8.40
C ALA A 267 -20.28 7.23 -9.75
N LYS A 268 -19.49 7.53 -10.79
CA LYS A 268 -19.64 6.88 -12.10
C LYS A 268 -19.48 5.36 -12.03
N LYS A 269 -18.48 4.86 -11.31
CA LYS A 269 -18.26 3.41 -11.17
C LYS A 269 -19.36 2.67 -10.41
N LYS A 270 -20.09 3.36 -9.53
CA LYS A 270 -21.23 2.77 -8.81
C LYS A 270 -22.49 2.66 -9.66
N ASN A 271 -22.61 3.49 -10.68
CA ASN A 271 -23.79 3.58 -11.52
C ASN A 271 -23.67 2.74 -12.82
N ASN A 272 -22.54 2.11 -13.04
CA ASN A 272 -22.27 1.14 -14.12
C ASN A 272 -22.30 -0.30 -13.59
#